data_a18c35aaa30769bd683615e0d7745db5
#
_entry.id   a18c35aaa30769bd683615e0d7745db5
#
_cell.length_a   1.000
_cell.length_b   1.000
_cell.length_c   1.000
_cell.angle_alpha   90.00
_cell.angle_beta   90.00
_cell.angle_gamma   90.00
#
_symmetry.space_group_name_H-M   'P 1'
#
loop_
_entity.id
_entity.type
_entity.pdbx_description
1 polymer ?
#
loop_
_entity_poly.entity_id
_entity_poly.type
_entity_poly.pdbx_seq_one_letter_code
_entity_poly.pdbx_strand_id
1 'polypeptide(L)'
;MYALSNCKIYTGSDVLTNHAVVIENELIKKVCPISELPEGIELRDLDGANLSPGFIDLQLNGCGGVMLNDEITAETMQIMHKANLKSGCTSFLPTLITSSDEDMRAVITAAREYHNQYQNQSLGLHLEGPYLNVAKKGIHSVDHIRKSDNEMIELICENRDLVAKVTLAPELNDPEHIERLHKAGVVVSIGHTNATYAEARQGFESGITFATHLFNAMTPMVGREPGVVGAIYDTPEVYAGIIADGFHVDYANIRIAHKIKGEKLVLVTDATAPAGADMEYFIFVGKKVYYRDGKCVDENGTLGGSALTMIEAVQNTVEHAGIALDEALRMATLYPATAIGVESKLGRIKKGMVANLAVFDRDFNVKATVVNGQYEHN
;
A
#
# COMPACT_ATOMS: atom_id res chain seq x y z
N MET A 1 1.14 20.41 22.37
CA MET A 1 -0.27 20.31 21.97
C MET A 1 -0.60 21.47 21.03
N TYR A 2 -1.24 21.20 19.90
CA TYR A 2 -1.64 22.18 18.91
C TYR A 2 -2.94 21.73 18.22
N ALA A 3 -3.59 22.61 17.47
CA ALA A 3 -4.78 22.28 16.70
C ALA A 3 -4.62 22.66 15.21
N LEU A 4 -5.06 21.76 14.33
CA LEU A 4 -5.23 22.01 12.92
C LEU A 4 -6.65 22.53 12.67
N SER A 5 -6.78 23.66 12.00
CA SER A 5 -8.07 24.35 11.79
C SER A 5 -8.16 24.95 10.40
N ASN A 6 -9.32 25.54 10.07
CA ASN A 6 -9.59 26.15 8.77
C ASN A 6 -9.35 25.16 7.62
N CYS A 7 -9.96 23.98 7.70
CA CYS A 7 -9.82 22.92 6.71
C CYS A 7 -11.11 22.11 6.56
N LYS A 8 -11.18 21.32 5.50
CA LYS A 8 -12.20 20.30 5.31
C LYS A 8 -11.62 18.96 5.79
N ILE A 9 -12.20 18.40 6.84
CA ILE A 9 -11.67 17.20 7.52
C ILE A 9 -12.40 15.96 7.02
N TYR A 10 -11.67 15.02 6.45
CA TYR A 10 -12.14 13.69 6.05
C TYR A 10 -11.76 12.69 7.13
N THR A 11 -12.73 12.30 7.96
CA THR A 11 -12.44 11.48 9.15
C THR A 11 -12.25 9.99 8.85
N GLY A 12 -12.58 9.56 7.64
CA GLY A 12 -12.75 8.14 7.27
C GLY A 12 -14.20 7.66 7.36
N SER A 13 -15.06 8.34 8.10
CA SER A 13 -16.52 8.09 8.15
C SER A 13 -17.34 9.31 7.72
N ASP A 14 -16.91 10.51 8.09
CA ASP A 14 -17.63 11.77 7.89
C ASP A 14 -16.72 12.81 7.25
N VAL A 15 -17.34 13.84 6.66
CA VAL A 15 -16.66 15.03 6.18
C VAL A 15 -17.12 16.23 7.02
N LEU A 16 -16.19 16.84 7.76
CA LEU A 16 -16.46 17.90 8.70
C LEU A 16 -15.92 19.26 8.20
N THR A 17 -16.70 20.30 8.42
CA THR A 17 -16.29 21.72 8.25
C THR A 17 -16.47 22.46 9.59
N ASN A 18 -15.79 23.58 9.78
CA ASN A 18 -15.84 24.35 11.03
C ASN A 18 -15.43 23.53 12.28
N HIS A 19 -14.60 22.51 12.08
CA HIS A 19 -14.02 21.69 13.13
C HIS A 19 -12.50 21.84 13.11
N ALA A 20 -11.90 21.43 14.24
CA ALA A 20 -10.45 21.35 14.38
C ALA A 20 -10.03 19.97 14.91
N VAL A 21 -8.80 19.57 14.56
CA VAL A 21 -8.15 18.36 15.08
C VAL A 21 -7.09 18.79 16.10
N VAL A 22 -7.30 18.46 17.35
CA VAL A 22 -6.34 18.72 18.44
C VAL A 22 -5.40 17.55 18.57
N ILE A 23 -4.10 17.83 18.49
CA ILE A 23 -3.02 16.85 18.57
C ILE A 23 -2.23 17.09 19.85
N GLU A 24 -1.99 16.02 20.60
CA GLU A 24 -1.15 16.02 21.80
C GLU A 24 -0.18 14.85 21.75
N ASN A 25 1.10 15.16 21.76
CA ASN A 25 2.16 14.19 21.51
C ASN A 25 1.92 13.48 20.17
N GLU A 26 1.84 12.16 20.17
CA GLU A 26 1.66 11.34 18.96
C GLU A 26 0.18 11.11 18.59
N LEU A 27 -0.76 11.56 19.42
CA LEU A 27 -2.16 11.15 19.31
C LEU A 27 -3.11 12.30 18.98
N ILE A 28 -4.17 11.94 18.29
CA ILE A 28 -5.35 12.81 18.14
C ILE A 28 -6.08 12.84 19.50
N LYS A 29 -6.04 13.99 20.16
CA LYS A 29 -6.69 14.18 21.46
C LYS A 29 -8.19 14.40 21.32
N LYS A 30 -8.58 15.22 20.33
CA LYS A 30 -9.99 15.60 20.13
C LYS A 30 -10.22 16.05 18.68
N VAL A 31 -11.41 15.77 18.17
CA VAL A 31 -11.97 16.43 17.00
C VAL A 31 -13.20 17.16 17.46
N CYS A 32 -13.28 18.48 17.28
CA CYS A 32 -14.38 19.29 17.84
C CYS A 32 -14.64 20.54 17.00
N PRO A 33 -15.83 21.15 17.15
CA PRO A 33 -16.09 22.49 16.61
C PRO A 33 -15.00 23.48 17.04
N ILE A 34 -14.64 24.42 16.16
CA ILE A 34 -13.59 25.44 16.45
C ILE A 34 -13.95 26.25 17.70
N SER A 35 -15.25 26.49 17.95
CA SER A 35 -15.74 27.21 19.12
C SER A 35 -15.48 26.48 20.47
N GLU A 36 -15.12 25.20 20.43
CA GLU A 36 -14.82 24.39 21.62
C GLU A 36 -13.31 24.20 21.84
N LEU A 37 -12.46 24.89 21.10
CA LEU A 37 -11.02 24.82 21.29
C LEU A 37 -10.63 25.43 22.64
N PRO A 38 -9.64 24.86 23.35
CA PRO A 38 -9.09 25.43 24.56
C PRO A 38 -8.51 26.83 24.29
N GLU A 39 -8.72 27.75 25.22
CA GLU A 39 -8.15 29.09 25.15
C GLU A 39 -6.60 29.01 25.18
N GLY A 40 -5.94 29.74 24.27
CA GLY A 40 -4.47 29.79 24.20
C GLY A 40 -3.82 28.57 23.53
N ILE A 41 -4.58 27.65 22.90
CA ILE A 41 -3.97 26.57 22.12
C ILE A 41 -3.25 27.12 20.88
N GLU A 42 -2.09 26.57 20.56
CA GLU A 42 -1.41 26.87 19.30
C GLU A 42 -2.28 26.44 18.11
N LEU A 43 -2.66 27.40 17.25
CA LEU A 43 -3.44 27.12 16.05
C LEU A 43 -2.55 27.10 14.81
N ARG A 44 -2.73 26.07 13.98
CA ARG A 44 -2.18 25.99 12.64
C ARG A 44 -3.33 26.08 11.66
N ASP A 45 -3.37 27.20 10.96
CA ASP A 45 -4.35 27.47 9.91
C ASP A 45 -3.94 26.73 8.63
N LEU A 46 -4.84 25.91 8.10
CA LEU A 46 -4.58 25.10 6.89
C LEU A 46 -5.14 25.78 5.61
N ASP A 47 -5.53 27.05 5.68
CA ASP A 47 -5.93 27.89 4.54
C ASP A 47 -6.98 27.23 3.62
N GLY A 48 -7.98 26.58 4.21
CA GLY A 48 -9.06 25.94 3.47
C GLY A 48 -8.68 24.58 2.82
N ALA A 49 -7.51 24.04 3.11
CA ALA A 49 -7.05 22.76 2.56
C ALA A 49 -7.91 21.57 3.02
N ASN A 50 -7.71 20.43 2.37
CA ASN A 50 -8.23 19.13 2.79
C ASN A 50 -7.29 18.52 3.84
N LEU A 51 -7.87 17.97 4.89
CA LEU A 51 -7.16 17.20 5.93
C LEU A 51 -7.73 15.79 5.94
N SER A 52 -6.89 14.80 5.69
CA SER A 52 -7.23 13.37 5.74
C SER A 52 -6.32 12.62 6.70
N PRO A 53 -6.66 11.39 7.08
CA PRO A 53 -5.64 10.47 7.61
C PRO A 53 -4.49 10.37 6.60
N GLY A 54 -3.28 10.16 7.07
CA GLY A 54 -2.13 9.90 6.21
C GLY A 54 -2.36 8.64 5.37
N PHE A 55 -1.93 8.68 4.11
CA PHE A 55 -2.10 7.54 3.22
C PHE A 55 -1.25 6.37 3.65
N ILE A 56 -1.72 5.16 3.33
CA ILE A 56 -1.08 3.88 3.65
C ILE A 56 -0.92 3.11 2.35
N ASP A 57 0.34 2.85 1.96
CA ASP A 57 0.65 2.07 0.76
C ASP A 57 1.05 0.64 1.12
N LEU A 58 0.28 -0.35 0.66
CA LEU A 58 0.53 -1.77 0.95
C LEU A 58 1.45 -2.47 -0.06
N GLN A 59 2.02 -1.73 -1.01
CA GLN A 59 2.95 -2.26 -2.00
C GLN A 59 3.85 -1.15 -2.56
N LEU A 60 5.08 -1.08 -2.05
CA LEU A 60 6.07 -0.07 -2.41
C LEU A 60 7.46 -0.70 -2.56
N ASN A 61 7.93 -0.88 -3.79
CA ASN A 61 9.22 -1.52 -4.09
C ASN A 61 10.40 -0.54 -3.95
N GLY A 62 10.12 0.74 -4.21
CA GLY A 62 11.08 1.83 -4.14
C GLY A 62 10.41 3.18 -4.39
N CYS A 63 11.07 4.26 -4.03
CA CYS A 63 10.74 5.63 -4.38
C CYS A 63 11.88 6.56 -3.95
N GLY A 64 11.85 7.81 -4.41
CA GLY A 64 12.89 8.77 -4.04
C GLY A 64 14.29 8.41 -4.56
N GLY A 65 14.35 7.67 -5.66
CA GLY A 65 15.59 7.28 -6.32
C GLY A 65 16.21 5.97 -5.84
N VAL A 66 15.56 5.23 -4.93
CA VAL A 66 16.09 3.96 -4.37
C VAL A 66 15.12 2.80 -4.56
N MET A 67 15.67 1.58 -4.55
CA MET A 67 14.92 0.32 -4.61
C MET A 67 15.32 -0.55 -3.41
N LEU A 68 14.34 -1.15 -2.72
CA LEU A 68 14.63 -2.03 -1.58
C LEU A 68 15.40 -3.29 -1.99
N ASN A 69 15.13 -3.85 -3.17
CA ASN A 69 15.84 -5.02 -3.68
C ASN A 69 17.32 -4.76 -4.00
N ASP A 70 17.69 -3.51 -4.32
CA ASP A 70 19.07 -3.18 -4.66
C ASP A 70 19.93 -2.93 -3.41
N GLU A 71 19.32 -2.35 -2.36
CA GLU A 71 20.00 -2.05 -1.12
C GLU A 71 19.06 -2.32 0.08
N ILE A 72 19.21 -3.51 0.66
CA ILE A 72 18.35 -4.02 1.74
C ILE A 72 18.83 -3.46 3.08
N THR A 73 18.48 -2.21 3.38
CA THR A 73 18.89 -1.51 4.61
C THR A 73 17.75 -0.70 5.24
N ALA A 74 17.87 -0.41 6.53
CA ALA A 74 16.97 0.52 7.23
C ALA A 74 17.07 1.95 6.66
N GLU A 75 18.23 2.35 6.15
CA GLU A 75 18.45 3.65 5.51
C GLU A 75 17.64 3.77 4.20
N THR A 76 17.64 2.74 3.37
CA THR A 76 16.81 2.67 2.16
C THR A 76 15.34 2.89 2.51
N MET A 77 14.82 2.19 3.53
CA MET A 77 13.43 2.37 4.01
C MET A 77 13.18 3.80 4.48
N GLN A 78 14.16 4.47 5.10
CA GLN A 78 14.03 5.85 5.54
C GLN A 78 14.03 6.84 4.37
N ILE A 79 14.82 6.61 3.33
CA ILE A 79 14.77 7.40 2.08
C ILE A 79 13.39 7.25 1.43
N MET A 80 12.88 6.03 1.32
CA MET A 80 11.54 5.75 0.80
C MET A 80 10.46 6.48 1.60
N HIS A 81 10.52 6.44 2.94
CA HIS A 81 9.56 7.15 3.79
C HIS A 81 9.59 8.66 3.56
N LYS A 82 10.78 9.28 3.57
CA LYS A 82 10.91 10.72 3.32
C LYS A 82 10.39 11.17 1.96
N ALA A 83 10.58 10.35 0.93
CA ALA A 83 10.01 10.63 -0.39
C ALA A 83 8.48 10.52 -0.37
N ASN A 84 7.94 9.49 0.30
CA ASN A 84 6.51 9.25 0.44
C ASN A 84 5.76 10.38 1.17
N LEU A 85 6.39 11.02 2.16
CA LEU A 85 5.75 12.14 2.88
C LEU A 85 5.35 13.26 1.93
N LYS A 86 6.15 13.53 0.88
CA LYS A 86 5.83 14.54 -0.13
C LYS A 86 4.54 14.25 -0.91
N SER A 87 4.11 12.99 -0.91
CA SER A 87 2.85 12.53 -1.52
C SER A 87 1.73 12.27 -0.52
N GLY A 88 1.90 12.66 0.76
CA GLY A 88 0.91 12.43 1.81
C GLY A 88 0.87 11.00 2.35
N CYS A 89 1.74 10.11 1.86
CA CYS A 89 1.84 8.73 2.35
C CYS A 89 2.70 8.69 3.60
N THR A 90 2.07 8.50 4.76
CA THR A 90 2.74 8.51 6.07
C THR A 90 3.15 7.13 6.55
N SER A 91 2.57 6.09 5.96
CA SER A 91 2.82 4.70 6.35
C SER A 91 2.81 3.78 5.14
N PHE A 92 3.62 2.73 5.15
CA PHE A 92 3.76 1.85 3.99
C PHE A 92 4.27 0.46 4.36
N LEU A 93 4.15 -0.49 3.43
CA LEU A 93 4.83 -1.78 3.47
C LEU A 93 6.00 -1.73 2.48
N PRO A 94 7.27 -1.60 2.94
CA PRO A 94 8.42 -1.83 2.07
C PRO A 94 8.30 -3.22 1.44
N THR A 95 8.40 -3.29 0.11
CA THR A 95 8.16 -4.52 -0.66
C THR A 95 9.47 -5.07 -1.19
N LEU A 96 9.81 -6.29 -0.76
CA LEU A 96 10.88 -7.08 -1.37
C LEU A 96 10.24 -8.01 -2.39
N ILE A 97 10.56 -7.83 -3.67
CA ILE A 97 10.13 -8.79 -4.69
C ILE A 97 11.04 -10.02 -4.68
N THR A 98 10.63 -11.07 -5.35
CA THR A 98 11.31 -12.37 -5.49
C THR A 98 12.83 -12.28 -5.41
N SER A 99 13.40 -12.87 -4.37
CA SER A 99 14.82 -12.85 -4.06
C SER A 99 15.27 -14.15 -3.38
N SER A 100 16.55 -14.22 -2.99
CA SER A 100 17.13 -15.36 -2.27
C SER A 100 16.60 -15.46 -0.82
N ASP A 101 16.79 -16.62 -0.18
CA ASP A 101 16.50 -16.79 1.25
C ASP A 101 17.39 -15.88 2.11
N GLU A 102 18.62 -15.63 1.66
CA GLU A 102 19.55 -14.70 2.32
C GLU A 102 19.00 -13.28 2.34
N ASP A 103 18.50 -12.79 1.20
CA ASP A 103 17.89 -11.45 1.09
C ASP A 103 16.60 -11.35 1.93
N MET A 104 15.79 -12.42 1.95
CA MET A 104 14.60 -12.47 2.81
C MET A 104 14.96 -12.37 4.30
N ARG A 105 16.04 -13.02 4.75
CA ARG A 105 16.55 -12.87 6.12
C ARG A 105 17.12 -11.48 6.38
N ALA A 106 17.85 -10.94 5.39
CA ALA A 106 18.42 -9.60 5.47
C ALA A 106 17.34 -8.50 5.58
N VAL A 107 16.26 -8.59 4.79
CA VAL A 107 15.19 -7.59 4.83
C VAL A 107 14.41 -7.63 6.15
N ILE A 108 14.21 -8.80 6.75
CA ILE A 108 13.61 -8.93 8.09
C ILE A 108 14.50 -8.24 9.14
N THR A 109 15.82 -8.39 9.03
CA THR A 109 16.78 -7.72 9.92
C THR A 109 16.73 -6.21 9.75
N ALA A 110 16.78 -5.71 8.50
CA ALA A 110 16.68 -4.28 8.19
C ALA A 110 15.35 -3.67 8.65
N ALA A 111 14.24 -4.40 8.48
CA ALA A 111 12.92 -3.98 8.95
C ALA A 111 12.87 -3.87 10.48
N ARG A 112 13.50 -4.78 11.21
CA ARG A 112 13.61 -4.72 12.67
C ARG A 112 14.40 -3.50 13.14
N GLU A 113 15.53 -3.21 12.49
CA GLU A 113 16.33 -2.00 12.75
C GLU A 113 15.51 -0.73 12.50
N TYR A 114 14.80 -0.68 11.37
CA TYR A 114 13.95 0.43 11.00
C TYR A 114 12.79 0.63 11.99
N HIS A 115 12.07 -0.44 12.31
CA HIS A 115 10.93 -0.41 13.22
C HIS A 115 11.31 0.06 14.64
N ASN A 116 12.50 -0.31 15.12
CA ASN A 116 12.98 0.12 16.43
C ASN A 116 13.24 1.63 16.51
N GLN A 117 13.52 2.27 15.38
CA GLN A 117 13.82 3.71 15.30
C GLN A 117 12.58 4.55 14.92
N TYR A 118 11.70 4.00 14.07
CA TYR A 118 10.63 4.74 13.41
C TYR A 118 9.29 4.02 13.52
N GLN A 119 8.53 4.35 14.57
CA GLN A 119 7.21 3.77 14.81
C GLN A 119 6.15 4.34 13.84
N ASN A 120 5.15 3.50 13.47
CA ASN A 120 4.00 3.87 12.64
C ASN A 120 4.34 4.39 11.23
N GLN A 121 5.55 4.15 10.73
CA GLN A 121 5.99 4.48 9.37
C GLN A 121 5.97 3.23 8.49
N SER A 122 6.88 2.27 8.69
CA SER A 122 6.69 0.92 8.15
C SER A 122 5.70 0.16 9.03
N LEU A 123 4.67 -0.41 8.41
CA LEU A 123 3.67 -1.24 9.08
C LEU A 123 3.97 -2.74 8.95
N GLY A 124 5.20 -3.06 8.63
CA GLY A 124 5.73 -4.38 8.34
C GLY A 124 6.18 -4.48 6.87
N LEU A 125 6.72 -5.63 6.49
CA LEU A 125 7.17 -5.93 5.13
C LEU A 125 6.04 -6.51 4.29
N HIS A 126 6.11 -6.27 3.00
CA HIS A 126 5.46 -7.08 1.98
C HIS A 126 6.52 -7.93 1.27
N LEU A 127 6.43 -9.25 1.37
CA LEU A 127 7.24 -10.18 0.58
C LEU A 127 6.43 -10.58 -0.66
N GLU A 128 6.81 -10.06 -1.83
CA GLU A 128 6.16 -10.37 -3.09
C GLU A 128 6.89 -11.51 -3.81
N GLY A 129 6.45 -12.71 -3.54
CA GLY A 129 7.16 -13.93 -3.88
C GLY A 129 8.14 -14.34 -2.75
N PRO A 130 9.04 -15.28 -3.04
CA PRO A 130 9.40 -15.91 -4.33
C PRO A 130 8.47 -17.04 -4.79
N TYR A 131 7.39 -17.29 -4.11
CA TYR A 131 6.49 -18.44 -4.29
C TYR A 131 5.47 -18.22 -5.42
N LEU A 132 5.96 -17.79 -6.60
CA LEU A 132 5.18 -17.29 -7.72
C LEU A 132 5.14 -18.29 -8.89
N ASN A 133 4.24 -18.05 -9.85
CA ASN A 133 4.20 -18.79 -11.09
C ASN A 133 5.05 -18.13 -12.19
N VAL A 134 6.02 -18.86 -12.76
CA VAL A 134 6.90 -18.38 -13.82
C VAL A 134 6.11 -17.86 -15.03
N ALA A 135 4.96 -18.45 -15.35
CA ALA A 135 4.11 -17.99 -16.46
C ALA A 135 3.54 -16.58 -16.24
N LYS A 136 3.54 -16.08 -14.99
CA LYS A 136 3.04 -14.77 -14.57
C LYS A 136 4.09 -13.94 -13.84
N LYS A 137 5.37 -14.21 -14.07
CA LYS A 137 6.48 -13.64 -13.33
C LYS A 137 6.63 -12.11 -13.45
N GLY A 138 6.12 -11.49 -14.53
CA GLY A 138 6.39 -10.07 -14.79
C GLY A 138 7.90 -9.77 -14.84
N ILE A 139 8.36 -8.83 -14.03
CA ILE A 139 9.77 -8.43 -13.91
C ILE A 139 10.60 -9.37 -13.02
N HIS A 140 9.95 -10.20 -12.16
CA HIS A 140 10.62 -11.05 -11.18
C HIS A 140 11.66 -12.00 -11.82
N SER A 141 12.75 -12.26 -11.10
CA SER A 141 13.80 -13.17 -11.54
C SER A 141 13.34 -14.62 -11.49
N VAL A 142 13.45 -15.32 -12.63
CA VAL A 142 13.14 -16.76 -12.68
C VAL A 142 14.10 -17.62 -11.85
N ASP A 143 15.29 -17.13 -11.59
CA ASP A 143 16.33 -17.86 -10.85
C ASP A 143 15.99 -18.03 -9.36
N HIS A 144 15.12 -17.16 -8.85
CA HIS A 144 14.69 -17.18 -7.45
C HIS A 144 13.23 -17.62 -7.26
N ILE A 145 12.44 -17.74 -8.34
CA ILE A 145 11.07 -18.28 -8.23
C ILE A 145 11.13 -19.75 -7.83
N ARG A 146 10.44 -20.10 -6.74
CA ARG A 146 10.40 -21.46 -6.18
C ARG A 146 9.09 -21.73 -5.43
N LYS A 147 8.88 -22.96 -5.05
CA LYS A 147 7.80 -23.34 -4.13
C LYS A 147 8.18 -22.96 -2.70
N SER A 148 7.17 -22.72 -1.88
CA SER A 148 7.36 -22.53 -0.45
C SER A 148 7.89 -23.80 0.23
N ASP A 149 8.74 -23.62 1.22
CA ASP A 149 9.29 -24.69 2.06
C ASP A 149 9.05 -24.40 3.54
N ASN A 150 9.16 -25.42 4.36
CA ASN A 150 8.86 -25.33 5.79
C ASN A 150 9.76 -24.35 6.55
N GLU A 151 11.03 -24.26 6.19
CA GLU A 151 12.02 -23.42 6.90
C GLU A 151 11.68 -21.94 6.74
N MET A 152 11.45 -21.52 5.48
CA MET A 152 11.14 -20.11 5.20
C MET A 152 9.74 -19.72 5.67
N ILE A 153 8.76 -20.61 5.60
CA ILE A 153 7.42 -20.35 6.16
C ILE A 153 7.49 -20.18 7.68
N GLU A 154 8.28 -21.02 8.38
CA GLU A 154 8.50 -20.88 9.82
C GLU A 154 9.16 -19.54 10.16
N LEU A 155 10.24 -19.19 9.45
CA LEU A 155 10.90 -17.89 9.61
C LEU A 155 9.93 -16.70 9.48
N ILE A 156 9.06 -16.72 8.46
CA ILE A 156 8.06 -15.67 8.26
C ILE A 156 7.07 -15.63 9.43
N CYS A 157 6.56 -16.80 9.86
CA CYS A 157 5.62 -16.90 10.98
C CYS A 157 6.22 -16.39 12.30
N GLU A 158 7.48 -16.72 12.58
CA GLU A 158 8.21 -16.25 13.77
C GLU A 158 8.45 -14.74 13.76
N ASN A 159 8.51 -14.12 12.58
CA ASN A 159 8.71 -12.69 12.39
C ASN A 159 7.44 -11.95 11.89
N ARG A 160 6.27 -12.46 12.23
CA ARG A 160 5.00 -11.89 11.80
C ARG A 160 4.76 -10.44 12.25
N ASP A 161 5.48 -10.01 13.31
CA ASP A 161 5.50 -8.63 13.80
C ASP A 161 6.19 -7.66 12.82
N LEU A 162 7.01 -8.20 11.92
CA LEU A 162 7.73 -7.47 10.87
C LEU A 162 7.26 -7.82 9.46
N VAL A 163 6.66 -9.00 9.24
CA VAL A 163 6.15 -9.41 7.92
C VAL A 163 4.63 -9.31 7.93
N ALA A 164 4.10 -8.22 7.36
CA ALA A 164 2.67 -7.97 7.33
C ALA A 164 1.95 -8.71 6.21
N LYS A 165 2.59 -8.86 5.04
CA LYS A 165 1.95 -9.43 3.85
C LYS A 165 2.93 -10.33 3.07
N VAL A 166 2.41 -11.45 2.54
CA VAL A 166 3.12 -12.35 1.62
C VAL A 166 2.25 -12.57 0.38
N THR A 167 2.83 -12.35 -0.79
CA THR A 167 2.18 -12.64 -2.08
C THR A 167 2.71 -13.95 -2.65
N LEU A 168 1.80 -14.85 -3.04
CA LEU A 168 2.11 -16.15 -3.61
C LEU A 168 1.09 -16.62 -4.65
N ALA A 169 1.47 -17.64 -5.43
CA ALA A 169 0.63 -18.34 -6.39
C ALA A 169 0.08 -19.61 -5.75
N PRO A 170 -1.24 -19.67 -5.39
CA PRO A 170 -1.79 -20.78 -4.61
C PRO A 170 -1.71 -22.12 -5.31
N GLU A 171 -1.77 -22.16 -6.64
CA GLU A 171 -1.72 -23.40 -7.44
C GLU A 171 -0.36 -24.12 -7.40
N LEU A 172 0.68 -23.44 -6.92
CA LEU A 172 2.04 -24.00 -6.84
C LEU A 172 2.53 -24.26 -5.41
N ASN A 173 1.78 -23.78 -4.41
CA ASN A 173 2.21 -23.82 -3.02
C ASN A 173 1.28 -24.70 -2.18
N ASP A 174 1.83 -25.26 -1.10
CA ASP A 174 1.08 -26.15 -0.20
C ASP A 174 -0.01 -25.34 0.53
N PRO A 175 -1.28 -25.77 0.48
CA PRO A 175 -2.34 -25.14 1.26
C PRO A 175 -2.05 -25.06 2.77
N GLU A 176 -1.29 -26.04 3.33
CA GLU A 176 -0.88 -25.99 4.75
C GLU A 176 0.05 -24.80 5.03
N HIS A 177 0.94 -24.43 4.10
CA HIS A 177 1.79 -23.25 4.23
C HIS A 177 0.96 -21.96 4.24
N ILE A 178 -0.07 -21.87 3.39
CA ILE A 178 -1.00 -20.74 3.36
C ILE A 178 -1.74 -20.62 4.69
N GLU A 179 -2.27 -21.74 5.20
CA GLU A 179 -2.95 -21.76 6.50
C GLU A 179 -2.04 -21.37 7.66
N ARG A 180 -0.77 -21.81 7.67
CA ARG A 180 0.21 -21.46 8.70
C ARG A 180 0.48 -19.96 8.72
N LEU A 181 0.74 -19.35 7.57
CA LEU A 181 0.93 -17.91 7.43
C LEU A 181 -0.30 -17.14 7.93
N HIS A 182 -1.49 -17.54 7.48
CA HIS A 182 -2.75 -16.92 7.91
C HIS A 182 -2.99 -17.05 9.42
N LYS A 183 -2.81 -18.25 9.99
CA LYS A 183 -2.95 -18.48 11.45
C LYS A 183 -1.92 -17.71 12.27
N ALA A 184 -0.73 -17.46 11.74
CA ALA A 184 0.27 -16.59 12.37
C ALA A 184 -0.12 -15.10 12.34
N GLY A 185 -1.13 -14.71 11.53
CA GLY A 185 -1.58 -13.33 11.40
C GLY A 185 -0.90 -12.55 10.26
N VAL A 186 -0.23 -13.25 9.34
CA VAL A 186 0.29 -12.67 8.11
C VAL A 186 -0.83 -12.58 7.08
N VAL A 187 -0.97 -11.45 6.40
CA VAL A 187 -1.91 -11.29 5.28
C VAL A 187 -1.38 -12.06 4.08
N VAL A 188 -2.02 -13.19 3.75
CA VAL A 188 -1.66 -13.94 2.55
C VAL A 188 -2.40 -13.38 1.35
N SER A 189 -1.67 -13.09 0.28
CA SER A 189 -2.16 -12.43 -0.93
C SER A 189 -1.95 -13.31 -2.17
N ILE A 190 -2.99 -13.43 -3.00
CA ILE A 190 -2.87 -14.06 -4.32
C ILE A 190 -2.28 -13.06 -5.32
N GLY A 191 -1.24 -13.45 -6.03
CA GLY A 191 -0.63 -12.63 -7.08
C GLY A 191 0.41 -13.42 -7.86
N HIS A 192 0.79 -12.92 -9.05
CA HIS A 192 1.72 -13.59 -9.96
C HIS A 192 1.39 -15.07 -10.15
N THR A 193 0.13 -15.34 -10.46
CA THR A 193 -0.50 -16.65 -10.44
C THR A 193 -1.17 -16.97 -11.78
N ASN A 194 -1.06 -18.21 -12.21
CA ASN A 194 -1.76 -18.73 -13.36
C ASN A 194 -2.93 -19.65 -12.94
N ALA A 195 -3.39 -19.49 -11.70
CA ALA A 195 -4.50 -20.28 -11.16
C ALA A 195 -5.76 -20.16 -12.00
N THR A 196 -6.51 -21.24 -12.04
CA THR A 196 -7.90 -21.27 -12.46
C THR A 196 -8.79 -20.65 -11.39
N TYR A 197 -10.05 -20.40 -11.71
CA TYR A 197 -11.05 -19.97 -10.71
C TYR A 197 -11.11 -20.93 -9.51
N ALA A 198 -11.13 -22.25 -9.77
CA ALA A 198 -11.23 -23.27 -8.71
C ALA A 198 -9.99 -23.27 -7.78
N GLU A 199 -8.79 -23.17 -8.35
CA GLU A 199 -7.56 -23.10 -7.57
C GLU A 199 -7.47 -21.82 -6.76
N ALA A 200 -7.90 -20.67 -7.30
CA ALA A 200 -7.97 -19.41 -6.55
C ALA A 200 -8.96 -19.51 -5.37
N ARG A 201 -10.15 -20.12 -5.60
CA ARG A 201 -11.14 -20.37 -4.53
C ARG A 201 -10.59 -21.25 -3.41
N GLN A 202 -9.87 -22.32 -3.77
CA GLN A 202 -9.18 -23.16 -2.79
C GLN A 202 -8.14 -22.36 -1.99
N GLY A 203 -7.40 -21.46 -2.63
CA GLY A 203 -6.47 -20.55 -1.96
C GLY A 203 -7.19 -19.65 -0.93
N PHE A 204 -8.35 -19.10 -1.27
CA PHE A 204 -9.16 -18.29 -0.33
C PHE A 204 -9.65 -19.13 0.86
N GLU A 205 -10.11 -20.37 0.62
CA GLU A 205 -10.51 -21.30 1.68
C GLU A 205 -9.34 -21.68 2.60
N SER A 206 -8.09 -21.67 2.09
CA SER A 206 -6.88 -21.94 2.86
C SER A 206 -6.38 -20.72 3.65
N GLY A 207 -6.98 -19.51 3.47
CA GLY A 207 -6.64 -18.34 4.27
C GLY A 207 -6.05 -17.16 3.49
N ILE A 208 -6.09 -17.15 2.17
CA ILE A 208 -5.78 -15.97 1.38
C ILE A 208 -6.89 -14.93 1.55
N THR A 209 -6.53 -13.72 1.98
CA THR A 209 -7.47 -12.64 2.28
C THR A 209 -7.25 -11.37 1.44
N PHE A 210 -6.22 -11.36 0.61
CA PHE A 210 -5.87 -10.22 -0.23
C PHE A 210 -5.50 -10.65 -1.64
N ALA A 211 -5.64 -9.75 -2.62
CA ALA A 211 -5.18 -9.93 -4.00
C ALA A 211 -4.25 -8.78 -4.38
N THR A 212 -3.05 -9.11 -4.80
CA THR A 212 -2.00 -8.16 -5.18
C THR A 212 -2.31 -7.61 -6.57
N HIS A 213 -2.25 -6.29 -6.74
CA HIS A 213 -2.40 -5.52 -7.99
C HIS A 213 -3.41 -6.14 -8.99
N LEU A 214 -4.68 -6.18 -8.59
CA LEU A 214 -5.80 -6.74 -9.35
C LEU A 214 -5.69 -6.47 -10.86
N PHE A 215 -5.92 -7.48 -11.69
CA PHE A 215 -5.74 -7.59 -13.14
C PHE A 215 -4.31 -7.88 -13.60
N ASN A 216 -3.28 -7.48 -12.85
CA ASN A 216 -1.90 -7.62 -13.27
C ASN A 216 -1.33 -8.97 -12.85
N ALA A 217 -0.61 -9.62 -13.76
CA ALA A 217 0.03 -10.92 -13.54
C ALA A 217 -0.90 -12.02 -12.96
N MET A 218 -2.16 -12.05 -13.41
CA MET A 218 -3.15 -13.08 -13.04
C MET A 218 -4.00 -13.52 -14.24
N THR A 219 -4.77 -14.60 -14.10
CA THR A 219 -5.67 -15.07 -15.14
C THR A 219 -6.89 -14.16 -15.25
N PRO A 220 -7.27 -13.72 -16.47
CA PRO A 220 -8.38 -12.80 -16.68
C PRO A 220 -9.74 -13.49 -16.53
N MET A 221 -10.77 -12.70 -16.28
CA MET A 221 -12.16 -13.18 -16.31
C MET A 221 -12.66 -13.30 -17.74
N VAL A 222 -12.99 -14.53 -18.16
CA VAL A 222 -13.63 -14.81 -19.44
C VAL A 222 -14.90 -15.65 -19.27
N GLY A 223 -15.78 -15.66 -20.28
CA GLY A 223 -17.15 -16.20 -20.16
C GLY A 223 -17.29 -17.67 -19.75
N ARG A 224 -16.24 -18.50 -19.89
CA ARG A 224 -16.25 -19.92 -19.52
C ARG A 224 -15.24 -20.30 -18.46
N GLU A 225 -14.29 -19.43 -18.15
CA GLU A 225 -13.31 -19.58 -17.09
C GLU A 225 -13.15 -18.20 -16.44
N PRO A 226 -13.73 -17.98 -15.23
CA PRO A 226 -13.67 -16.68 -14.59
C PRO A 226 -12.25 -16.28 -14.15
N GLY A 227 -11.34 -17.23 -14.06
CA GLY A 227 -9.96 -17.00 -13.64
C GLY A 227 -9.83 -16.43 -12.24
N VAL A 228 -8.65 -15.92 -11.94
CA VAL A 228 -8.37 -15.30 -10.63
C VAL A 228 -9.17 -14.01 -10.46
N VAL A 229 -9.30 -13.18 -11.51
CA VAL A 229 -10.09 -11.94 -11.43
C VAL A 229 -11.54 -12.24 -11.06
N GLY A 230 -12.16 -13.24 -11.71
CA GLY A 230 -13.52 -13.66 -11.37
C GLY A 230 -13.64 -14.23 -9.96
N ALA A 231 -12.68 -15.03 -9.52
CA ALA A 231 -12.66 -15.57 -8.16
C ALA A 231 -12.58 -14.45 -7.09
N ILE A 232 -11.75 -13.41 -7.32
CA ILE A 232 -11.67 -12.24 -6.43
C ILE A 232 -13.02 -11.51 -6.37
N TYR A 233 -13.68 -11.32 -7.50
CA TYR A 233 -14.99 -10.67 -7.56
C TYR A 233 -16.10 -11.47 -6.90
N ASP A 234 -16.06 -12.80 -7.03
CA ASP A 234 -17.03 -13.72 -6.44
C ASP A 234 -16.76 -14.06 -4.96
N THR A 235 -15.74 -13.42 -4.35
CA THR A 235 -15.40 -13.59 -2.94
C THR A 235 -15.37 -12.20 -2.26
N PRO A 236 -16.52 -11.73 -1.72
CA PRO A 236 -16.66 -10.37 -1.19
C PRO A 236 -15.65 -10.02 -0.09
N GLU A 237 -15.22 -10.99 0.72
CA GLU A 237 -14.36 -10.80 1.88
C GLU A 237 -12.89 -10.50 1.50
N VAL A 238 -12.44 -10.93 0.32
CA VAL A 238 -11.06 -10.75 -0.15
C VAL A 238 -10.83 -9.30 -0.55
N TYR A 239 -9.81 -8.67 0.04
CA TYR A 239 -9.35 -7.35 -0.38
C TYR A 239 -8.59 -7.43 -1.71
N ALA A 240 -8.54 -6.33 -2.44
CA ALA A 240 -7.77 -6.25 -3.68
C ALA A 240 -7.03 -4.91 -3.78
N GLY A 241 -5.72 -4.96 -3.96
CA GLY A 241 -4.92 -3.80 -4.33
C GLY A 241 -5.12 -3.44 -5.79
N ILE A 242 -5.19 -2.15 -6.12
CA ILE A 242 -5.32 -1.69 -7.50
C ILE A 242 -4.42 -0.48 -7.75
N ILE A 243 -3.73 -0.48 -8.91
CA ILE A 243 -2.82 0.59 -9.33
C ILE A 243 -3.60 1.55 -10.22
N ALA A 244 -3.80 2.78 -9.76
CA ALA A 244 -4.63 3.79 -10.45
C ALA A 244 -3.78 4.76 -11.29
N ASP A 245 -2.90 4.25 -12.14
CA ASP A 245 -2.02 5.05 -13.02
C ASP A 245 -2.54 5.17 -14.47
N GLY A 246 -3.62 4.46 -14.83
CA GLY A 246 -4.18 4.41 -16.18
C GLY A 246 -3.37 3.56 -17.17
N PHE A 247 -2.25 2.97 -16.73
CA PHE A 247 -1.39 2.11 -17.55
C PHE A 247 -1.50 0.64 -17.15
N HIS A 248 -1.41 0.36 -15.84
CA HIS A 248 -1.62 -0.98 -15.29
C HIS A 248 -3.09 -1.39 -15.35
N VAL A 249 -3.99 -0.45 -15.13
CA VAL A 249 -5.44 -0.69 -15.14
C VAL A 249 -6.15 0.50 -15.78
N ASP A 250 -6.99 0.24 -16.79
CA ASP A 250 -7.88 1.24 -17.35
C ASP A 250 -8.87 1.74 -16.28
N TYR A 251 -9.15 3.03 -16.27
CA TYR A 251 -10.03 3.65 -15.28
C TYR A 251 -11.48 3.10 -15.31
N ALA A 252 -11.94 2.57 -16.44
CA ALA A 252 -13.22 1.87 -16.50
C ALA A 252 -13.20 0.59 -15.65
N ASN A 253 -12.08 -0.16 -15.67
CA ASN A 253 -11.91 -1.33 -14.84
C ASN A 253 -11.82 -0.99 -13.35
N ILE A 254 -11.22 0.15 -12.99
CA ILE A 254 -11.21 0.65 -11.59
C ILE A 254 -12.64 0.94 -11.13
N ARG A 255 -13.47 1.62 -11.97
CA ARG A 255 -14.89 1.85 -11.65
C ARG A 255 -15.69 0.55 -11.47
N ILE A 256 -15.43 -0.45 -12.31
CA ILE A 256 -16.11 -1.75 -12.22
C ILE A 256 -15.65 -2.48 -10.94
N ALA A 257 -14.35 -2.52 -10.69
CA ALA A 257 -13.77 -3.13 -9.50
C ALA A 257 -14.33 -2.49 -8.22
N HIS A 258 -14.42 -1.16 -8.17
CA HIS A 258 -14.99 -0.45 -7.04
C HIS A 258 -16.48 -0.79 -6.83
N LYS A 259 -17.28 -0.86 -7.88
CA LYS A 259 -18.69 -1.25 -7.76
C LYS A 259 -18.91 -2.67 -7.21
N ILE A 260 -17.96 -3.57 -7.47
CA ILE A 260 -18.03 -4.97 -7.03
C ILE A 260 -17.44 -5.13 -5.62
N LYS A 261 -16.29 -4.55 -5.37
CA LYS A 261 -15.51 -4.77 -4.13
C LYS A 261 -15.82 -3.75 -3.03
N GLY A 262 -16.29 -2.53 -3.38
CA GLY A 262 -16.57 -1.48 -2.41
C GLY A 262 -15.38 -1.22 -1.48
N GLU A 263 -15.60 -1.33 -0.19
CA GLU A 263 -14.59 -1.12 0.86
C GLU A 263 -13.44 -2.16 0.88
N LYS A 264 -13.49 -3.16 0.03
CA LYS A 264 -12.42 -4.15 -0.15
C LYS A 264 -11.46 -3.80 -1.29
N LEU A 265 -11.67 -2.67 -1.99
CA LEU A 265 -10.73 -2.18 -3.00
C LEU A 265 -9.78 -1.16 -2.38
N VAL A 266 -8.49 -1.42 -2.47
CA VAL A 266 -7.41 -0.64 -1.84
C VAL A 266 -6.52 -0.03 -2.91
N LEU A 267 -6.22 1.26 -2.83
CA LEU A 267 -5.21 1.87 -3.68
C LEU A 267 -3.81 1.42 -3.22
N VAL A 268 -3.01 0.99 -4.18
CA VAL A 268 -1.59 0.71 -3.99
C VAL A 268 -0.81 1.37 -5.12
N THR A 269 0.44 1.71 -4.88
CA THR A 269 1.25 2.33 -5.94
C THR A 269 1.99 1.31 -6.78
N ASP A 270 2.49 0.24 -6.17
CA ASP A 270 3.49 -0.66 -6.78
C ASP A 270 4.68 0.14 -7.32
N ALA A 271 5.02 1.23 -6.61
CA ALA A 271 6.00 2.20 -7.07
C ALA A 271 7.43 1.67 -6.98
N THR A 272 8.25 2.26 -7.82
CA THR A 272 9.68 1.99 -7.98
C THR A 272 10.48 3.29 -7.88
N ALA A 273 11.78 3.23 -8.01
CA ALA A 273 12.71 4.35 -7.79
C ALA A 273 12.27 5.70 -8.38
N PRO A 274 11.68 5.80 -9.60
CA PRO A 274 11.26 7.09 -10.18
C PRO A 274 10.16 7.81 -9.40
N ALA A 275 9.34 7.12 -8.61
CA ALA A 275 8.29 7.78 -7.83
C ALA A 275 8.90 8.82 -6.89
N GLY A 276 8.52 10.08 -7.05
CA GLY A 276 9.06 11.19 -6.26
C GLY A 276 10.54 11.54 -6.53
N ALA A 277 11.11 11.09 -7.65
CA ALA A 277 12.47 11.41 -8.07
C ALA A 277 12.52 11.78 -9.56
N ASP A 278 13.52 12.59 -9.93
CA ASP A 278 13.81 12.93 -11.34
C ASP A 278 14.89 12.00 -11.88
N MET A 279 14.45 10.97 -12.64
CA MET A 279 15.36 9.99 -13.24
C MET A 279 14.78 9.40 -14.53
N GLU A 280 15.64 9.07 -15.46
CA GLU A 280 15.25 8.51 -16.77
C GLU A 280 15.19 6.98 -16.76
N TYR A 281 15.94 6.33 -15.90
CA TYR A 281 15.98 4.87 -15.75
C TYR A 281 16.49 4.47 -14.36
N PHE A 282 16.21 3.22 -14.02
CA PHE A 282 16.75 2.56 -12.81
C PHE A 282 17.07 1.10 -13.13
N ILE A 283 17.74 0.43 -12.21
CA ILE A 283 17.95 -1.02 -12.29
C ILE A 283 16.90 -1.69 -11.40
N PHE A 284 16.29 -2.75 -11.89
CA PHE A 284 15.36 -3.56 -11.13
C PHE A 284 15.68 -5.04 -11.35
N VAL A 285 16.12 -5.71 -10.29
CA VAL A 285 16.59 -7.11 -10.32
C VAL A 285 17.53 -7.39 -11.50
N GLY A 286 18.54 -6.50 -11.65
CA GLY A 286 19.57 -6.62 -12.71
C GLY A 286 19.15 -6.20 -14.10
N LYS A 287 17.92 -5.73 -14.31
CA LYS A 287 17.41 -5.25 -15.58
C LYS A 287 17.29 -3.73 -15.59
N LYS A 288 17.61 -3.12 -16.74
CA LYS A 288 17.39 -1.69 -16.93
C LYS A 288 15.92 -1.43 -17.25
N VAL A 289 15.27 -0.60 -16.44
CA VAL A 289 13.89 -0.15 -16.61
C VAL A 289 13.92 1.35 -16.88
N TYR A 290 13.26 1.78 -17.94
CA TYR A 290 13.17 3.18 -18.33
C TYR A 290 11.89 3.80 -17.83
N TYR A 291 12.00 5.01 -17.29
CA TYR A 291 10.84 5.84 -16.98
C TYR A 291 10.58 6.79 -18.15
N ARG A 292 9.49 6.59 -18.86
CA ARG A 292 9.10 7.37 -20.04
C ARG A 292 7.59 7.51 -20.12
N ASP A 293 7.12 8.73 -20.34
CA ASP A 293 5.69 9.04 -20.51
C ASP A 293 4.81 8.47 -19.38
N GLY A 294 5.30 8.56 -18.13
CA GLY A 294 4.59 8.05 -16.94
C GLY A 294 4.70 6.54 -16.71
N LYS A 295 5.44 5.80 -17.53
CA LYS A 295 5.57 4.33 -17.47
C LYS A 295 6.97 3.90 -17.11
N CYS A 296 7.07 2.86 -16.29
CA CYS A 296 8.29 2.12 -16.01
C CYS A 296 8.30 0.86 -16.89
N VAL A 297 9.13 0.83 -17.94
CA VAL A 297 9.17 -0.28 -18.92
C VAL A 297 10.59 -0.76 -19.16
N ASP A 298 10.76 -2.08 -19.28
CA ASP A 298 12.02 -2.66 -19.75
C ASP A 298 12.18 -2.46 -21.27
N GLU A 299 13.30 -2.92 -21.83
CA GLU A 299 13.61 -2.84 -23.27
C GLU A 299 12.60 -3.57 -24.17
N ASN A 300 11.83 -4.52 -23.62
CA ASN A 300 10.80 -5.29 -24.32
C ASN A 300 9.41 -4.67 -24.17
N GLY A 301 9.27 -3.56 -23.43
CA GLY A 301 7.99 -2.92 -23.13
C GLY A 301 7.20 -3.56 -21.98
N THR A 302 7.83 -4.46 -21.20
CA THR A 302 7.21 -5.05 -20.01
C THR A 302 7.19 -4.01 -18.91
N LEU A 303 6.02 -3.80 -18.27
CA LEU A 303 5.90 -2.96 -17.10
C LEU A 303 6.70 -3.56 -15.93
N GLY A 304 7.49 -2.73 -15.26
CA GLY A 304 8.28 -3.08 -14.09
C GLY A 304 7.96 -2.15 -12.92
N GLY A 305 6.79 -2.33 -12.32
CA GLY A 305 6.22 -1.43 -11.33
C GLY A 305 5.79 -0.09 -11.91
N SER A 306 5.45 0.86 -11.07
CA SER A 306 4.97 2.18 -11.44
C SER A 306 5.93 3.31 -10.99
N ALA A 307 5.63 4.54 -11.42
CA ALA A 307 6.18 5.77 -10.82
C ALA A 307 5.08 6.57 -10.08
N LEU A 308 3.94 5.93 -9.83
CA LEU A 308 2.76 6.53 -9.20
C LEU A 308 3.04 6.87 -7.74
N THR A 309 2.66 8.08 -7.33
CA THR A 309 2.59 8.43 -5.92
C THR A 309 1.18 8.24 -5.37
N MET A 310 1.02 8.14 -4.05
CA MET A 310 -0.30 7.87 -3.47
C MET A 310 -1.28 9.03 -3.69
N ILE A 311 -0.82 10.29 -3.65
CA ILE A 311 -1.70 11.43 -3.93
C ILE A 311 -2.18 11.42 -5.39
N GLU A 312 -1.31 11.05 -6.35
CA GLU A 312 -1.70 10.87 -7.76
C GLU A 312 -2.68 9.71 -7.93
N ALA A 313 -2.51 8.62 -7.19
CA ALA A 313 -3.47 7.52 -7.19
C ALA A 313 -4.86 7.98 -6.73
N VAL A 314 -4.93 8.80 -5.67
CA VAL A 314 -6.18 9.42 -5.19
C VAL A 314 -6.74 10.38 -6.25
N GLN A 315 -5.92 11.27 -6.80
CA GLN A 315 -6.33 12.21 -7.85
C GLN A 315 -6.91 11.48 -9.06
N ASN A 316 -6.18 10.52 -9.61
CA ASN A 316 -6.61 9.73 -10.76
C ASN A 316 -7.92 8.97 -10.51
N THR A 317 -8.09 8.47 -9.29
CA THR A 317 -9.33 7.79 -8.87
C THR A 317 -10.51 8.75 -8.89
N VAL A 318 -10.32 9.99 -8.46
CA VAL A 318 -11.38 11.04 -8.48
C VAL A 318 -11.63 11.53 -9.90
N GLU A 319 -10.59 11.99 -10.59
CA GLU A 319 -10.72 12.72 -11.85
C GLU A 319 -11.03 11.81 -13.03
N HIS A 320 -10.46 10.61 -13.07
CA HIS A 320 -10.57 9.71 -14.23
C HIS A 320 -11.48 8.49 -13.96
N ALA A 321 -11.45 7.92 -12.76
CA ALA A 321 -12.39 6.85 -12.42
C ALA A 321 -13.75 7.40 -11.92
N GLY A 322 -13.86 8.69 -11.58
CA GLY A 322 -15.12 9.32 -11.16
C GLY A 322 -15.63 8.84 -9.80
N ILE A 323 -14.74 8.36 -8.93
CA ILE A 323 -15.05 7.96 -7.55
C ILE A 323 -14.98 9.22 -6.66
N ALA A 324 -15.93 9.39 -5.74
CA ALA A 324 -15.96 10.55 -4.86
C ALA A 324 -14.69 10.66 -4.00
N LEU A 325 -14.23 11.90 -3.73
CA LEU A 325 -12.97 12.13 -3.00
C LEU A 325 -12.93 11.46 -1.63
N ASP A 326 -14.01 11.51 -0.86
CA ASP A 326 -14.08 10.87 0.44
C ASP A 326 -13.93 9.35 0.37
N GLU A 327 -14.43 8.72 -0.71
CA GLU A 327 -14.25 7.29 -0.96
C GLU A 327 -12.83 6.97 -1.43
N ALA A 328 -12.27 7.74 -2.38
CA ALA A 328 -10.88 7.57 -2.82
C ALA A 328 -9.90 7.71 -1.64
N LEU A 329 -10.17 8.62 -0.71
CA LEU A 329 -9.39 8.75 0.52
C LEU A 329 -9.52 7.52 1.42
N ARG A 330 -10.73 6.92 1.57
CA ARG A 330 -10.88 5.65 2.30
C ARG A 330 -10.10 4.51 1.66
N MET A 331 -10.09 4.44 0.33
CA MET A 331 -9.30 3.45 -0.43
C MET A 331 -7.79 3.59 -0.20
N ALA A 332 -7.31 4.79 0.17
CA ALA A 332 -5.90 5.06 0.47
C ALA A 332 -5.58 5.11 1.99
N THR A 333 -6.56 5.00 2.89
CA THR A 333 -6.37 5.19 4.33
C THR A 333 -7.03 4.09 5.15
N LEU A 334 -8.36 4.12 5.28
CA LEU A 334 -9.11 3.21 6.14
C LEU A 334 -9.08 1.77 5.62
N TYR A 335 -9.30 1.57 4.32
CA TYR A 335 -9.38 0.22 3.76
C TYR A 335 -8.04 -0.51 3.82
N PRO A 336 -6.89 0.10 3.44
CA PRO A 336 -5.59 -0.54 3.65
C PRO A 336 -5.28 -0.79 5.14
N ALA A 337 -5.64 0.13 6.05
CA ALA A 337 -5.47 -0.08 7.49
C ALA A 337 -6.25 -1.31 7.98
N THR A 338 -7.52 -1.45 7.53
CA THR A 338 -8.36 -2.59 7.88
C THR A 338 -7.84 -3.90 7.26
N ALA A 339 -7.35 -3.84 6.02
CA ALA A 339 -6.83 -5.02 5.33
C ALA A 339 -5.64 -5.68 6.02
N ILE A 340 -4.83 -4.90 6.76
CA ILE A 340 -3.68 -5.41 7.52
C ILE A 340 -3.88 -5.34 9.05
N GLY A 341 -5.09 -5.05 9.54
CA GLY A 341 -5.46 -5.11 10.97
C GLY A 341 -4.89 -3.98 11.84
N VAL A 342 -4.62 -2.80 11.28
CA VAL A 342 -4.10 -1.63 12.03
C VAL A 342 -5.12 -0.50 12.18
N GLU A 343 -6.38 -0.71 11.80
CA GLU A 343 -7.46 0.29 11.80
C GLU A 343 -7.85 0.78 13.19
N SER A 344 -7.39 0.12 14.23
CA SER A 344 -7.54 0.59 15.62
C SER A 344 -6.60 1.75 15.96
N LYS A 345 -5.54 1.96 15.16
CA LYS A 345 -4.50 2.98 15.37
C LYS A 345 -4.40 3.99 14.23
N LEU A 346 -4.63 3.57 12.98
CA LEU A 346 -4.40 4.35 11.75
C LEU A 346 -5.63 4.32 10.83
N GLY A 347 -5.62 5.17 9.80
CA GLY A 347 -6.62 5.21 8.74
C GLY A 347 -7.86 6.04 9.02
N ARG A 348 -7.97 6.67 10.21
CA ARG A 348 -9.08 7.58 10.58
C ARG A 348 -8.58 8.79 11.37
N ILE A 349 -9.34 9.89 11.30
CA ILE A 349 -9.18 11.04 12.21
C ILE A 349 -10.18 10.90 13.35
N LYS A 350 -9.75 10.27 14.44
CA LYS A 350 -10.58 9.99 15.62
C LYS A 350 -9.74 10.08 16.89
N LYS A 351 -10.38 10.52 18.00
CA LYS A 351 -9.73 10.55 19.32
C LYS A 351 -9.06 9.22 19.67
N GLY A 352 -7.82 9.30 20.13
CA GLY A 352 -6.99 8.17 20.55
C GLY A 352 -6.20 7.50 19.44
N MET A 353 -6.43 7.84 18.18
CA MET A 353 -5.64 7.34 17.06
C MET A 353 -4.32 8.10 16.90
N VAL A 354 -3.35 7.46 16.29
CA VAL A 354 -2.06 8.09 15.95
C VAL A 354 -2.31 9.25 14.99
N ALA A 355 -1.68 10.38 15.26
CA ALA A 355 -1.77 11.57 14.43
C ALA A 355 -0.82 11.46 13.23
N ASN A 356 -1.15 10.56 12.29
CA ASN A 356 -0.58 10.45 10.97
C ASN A 356 -1.60 11.01 9.96
N LEU A 357 -1.31 12.20 9.41
CA LEU A 357 -2.26 12.98 8.62
C LEU A 357 -1.61 13.53 7.35
N ALA A 358 -2.41 13.76 6.32
CA ALA A 358 -2.04 14.45 5.08
C ALA A 358 -2.87 15.71 4.89
N VAL A 359 -2.20 16.80 4.53
CA VAL A 359 -2.80 18.10 4.20
C VAL A 359 -2.53 18.38 2.73
N PHE A 360 -3.57 18.58 1.93
CA PHE A 360 -3.43 18.84 0.50
C PHE A 360 -4.50 19.84 0.01
N ASP A 361 -4.17 20.58 -1.02
CA ASP A 361 -5.11 21.56 -1.60
C ASP A 361 -6.10 20.89 -2.56
N ARG A 362 -6.99 21.70 -3.15
CA ARG A 362 -7.99 21.24 -4.13
C ARG A 362 -7.39 20.69 -5.43
N ASP A 363 -6.15 21.06 -5.72
CA ASP A 363 -5.41 20.63 -6.92
C ASP A 363 -4.49 19.42 -6.61
N PHE A 364 -4.72 18.76 -5.46
CA PHE A 364 -3.99 17.60 -4.95
C PHE A 364 -2.50 17.86 -4.64
N ASN A 365 -2.09 19.13 -4.47
CA ASN A 365 -0.73 19.40 -3.99
C ASN A 365 -0.66 19.18 -2.47
N VAL A 366 0.19 18.28 -2.03
CA VAL A 366 0.42 18.04 -0.60
C VAL A 366 1.21 19.22 -0.02
N LYS A 367 0.65 19.88 0.98
CA LYS A 367 1.21 21.06 1.65
C LYS A 367 1.99 20.69 2.90
N ALA A 368 1.53 19.66 3.59
CA ALA A 368 2.15 19.20 4.83
C ALA A 368 1.72 17.76 5.13
N THR A 369 2.51 17.12 5.96
CA THR A 369 2.17 15.84 6.59
C THR A 369 2.33 15.94 8.11
N VAL A 370 1.62 15.10 8.82
CA VAL A 370 1.83 14.88 10.26
C VAL A 370 2.20 13.42 10.44
N VAL A 371 3.30 13.16 11.11
CA VAL A 371 3.75 11.80 11.46
C VAL A 371 3.99 11.74 12.96
N ASN A 372 3.29 10.83 13.64
CA ASN A 372 3.35 10.71 15.08
C ASN A 372 3.19 12.07 15.79
N GLY A 373 2.24 12.88 15.32
CA GLY A 373 1.96 14.20 15.85
C GLY A 373 2.98 15.29 15.51
N GLN A 374 4.03 14.98 14.75
CA GLN A 374 4.99 15.97 14.27
C GLN A 374 4.53 16.50 12.91
N TYR A 375 4.35 17.82 12.85
CA TYR A 375 3.90 18.51 11.64
C TYR A 375 5.11 18.93 10.79
N GLU A 376 5.14 18.49 9.54
CA GLU A 376 6.19 18.82 8.59
C GLU A 376 5.57 19.51 7.35
N HIS A 377 6.14 20.66 6.95
CA HIS A 377 5.81 21.31 5.68
C HIS A 377 6.53 20.61 4.54
N ASN A 378 5.85 20.45 3.42
CA ASN A 378 6.42 19.94 2.17
C ASN A 378 6.96 21.08 1.30
#